data_1ba2be3a8d33cd33acf7f2eac6a436bc
#
_entry.id   1ba2be3a8d33cd33acf7f2eac6a436bc
#
_cell.length_a   1.000
_cell.length_b   1.000
_cell.length_c   1.000
_cell.angle_alpha   90.00
_cell.angle_beta   90.00
_cell.angle_gamma   90.00
#
_symmetry.space_group_name_H-M   'P 1'
#
loop_
_entity.id
_entity.type
_entity.pdbx_description
1 polymer ?
#
loop_
_entity_poly.entity_id
_entity_poly.type
_entity_poly.pdbx_seq_one_letter_code
_entity_poly.pdbx_strand_id
1 'polypeptide(L)'
;RHKNGDTFTKIYLSYLDQPIPASAFLESFAPDDRYLYQRRESQVPARMIRAYQVKLDGEPGPWLGGLTLDPAAVSEAWCHQRGYVCFIQELHRHKVRAGESFGAAYAVGWFDGIEQMEQVCDRYRGKRSIRLDDDGVHLE
;
A
#
# COMPACT_ATOMS: atom_id res chain seq x y z
N ARG A 1 -16.14 17.48 10.70
CA ARG A 1 -15.32 16.29 10.89
C ARG A 1 -15.60 15.32 9.73
N HIS A 2 -14.59 14.98 8.93
CA HIS A 2 -14.72 13.97 7.88
C HIS A 2 -14.98 12.59 8.50
N LYS A 3 -15.89 11.86 7.91
CA LYS A 3 -16.14 10.45 8.23
C LYS A 3 -15.52 9.57 7.15
N ASN A 4 -15.29 8.31 7.47
CA ASN A 4 -14.93 7.32 6.45
C ASN A 4 -16.03 7.26 5.38
N GLY A 5 -15.62 7.29 4.12
CA GLY A 5 -16.55 7.34 2.98
C GLY A 5 -16.92 8.73 2.47
N ASP A 6 -16.57 9.80 3.17
CA ASP A 6 -16.83 11.16 2.67
C ASP A 6 -15.95 11.51 1.47
N THR A 7 -14.68 11.12 1.51
CA THR A 7 -13.66 11.42 0.48
C THR A 7 -13.39 10.23 -0.44
N PHE A 8 -13.53 9.03 0.09
CA PHE A 8 -13.24 7.78 -0.62
C PHE A 8 -14.45 6.86 -0.59
N THR A 9 -14.67 6.16 -1.69
CA THR A 9 -15.77 5.20 -1.82
C THR A 9 -15.38 3.81 -1.36
N LYS A 10 -14.16 3.37 -1.73
CA LYS A 10 -13.64 2.04 -1.46
C LYS A 10 -12.17 2.07 -1.08
N ILE A 11 -11.74 1.01 -0.39
CA ILE A 11 -10.34 0.70 -0.11
C ILE A 11 -10.03 -0.67 -0.74
N TYR A 12 -8.92 -0.77 -1.44
CA TYR A 12 -8.40 -2.03 -1.97
C TYR A 12 -7.13 -2.41 -1.23
N LEU A 13 -7.12 -3.64 -0.73
CA LEU A 13 -5.98 -4.27 -0.05
C LEU A 13 -5.74 -5.59 -0.76
N SER A 14 -4.65 -5.71 -1.52
CA SER A 14 -4.39 -6.87 -2.39
C SER A 14 -4.12 -8.18 -1.64
N TYR A 15 -4.00 -8.14 -0.33
CA TYR A 15 -3.97 -9.31 0.55
C TYR A 15 -5.37 -9.73 1.04
N LEU A 16 -6.41 -9.06 0.58
CA LEU A 16 -7.82 -9.42 0.72
C LEU A 16 -8.44 -9.59 -0.68
N ASP A 17 -9.47 -10.39 -0.77
CA ASP A 17 -9.99 -10.85 -2.06
C ASP A 17 -10.74 -9.78 -2.88
N GLN A 18 -11.18 -8.68 -2.25
CA GLN A 18 -12.01 -7.67 -2.93
C GLN A 18 -11.93 -6.30 -2.27
N PRO A 19 -12.27 -5.23 -3.01
CA PRO A 19 -12.40 -3.90 -2.44
C PRO A 19 -13.48 -3.81 -1.35
N ILE A 20 -13.21 -3.04 -0.33
CA ILE A 20 -14.03 -2.86 0.86
C ILE A 20 -14.61 -1.45 0.84
N PRO A 21 -15.91 -1.25 1.17
CA PRO A 21 -16.45 0.07 1.36
C PRO A 21 -15.65 0.87 2.39
N ALA A 22 -15.28 2.10 2.06
CA ALA A 22 -14.48 2.95 2.96
C ALA A 22 -15.19 3.19 4.31
N SER A 23 -16.53 3.22 4.32
CA SER A 23 -17.35 3.35 5.53
C SER A 23 -17.27 2.15 6.48
N ALA A 24 -16.73 1.01 6.02
CA ALA A 24 -16.58 -0.19 6.86
C ALA A 24 -15.37 -0.12 7.81
N PHE A 25 -14.44 0.81 7.56
CA PHE A 25 -13.26 0.98 8.39
C PHE A 25 -13.57 1.75 9.68
N LEU A 26 -12.88 1.40 10.75
CA LEU A 26 -12.98 2.13 12.01
C LEU A 26 -12.42 3.55 11.88
N GLU A 27 -13.11 4.53 12.44
CA GLU A 27 -12.65 5.91 12.53
C GLU A 27 -11.63 6.13 13.69
N SER A 28 -10.73 5.16 13.88
CA SER A 28 -9.68 5.21 14.90
C SER A 28 -8.30 5.31 14.27
N PHE A 29 -7.32 5.73 15.06
CA PHE A 29 -5.93 5.77 14.61
C PHE A 29 -5.26 4.40 14.65
N ALA A 30 -5.72 3.52 15.53
CA ALA A 30 -5.21 2.15 15.61
C ALA A 30 -5.60 1.34 14.35
N PRO A 31 -4.78 0.37 13.94
CA PRO A 31 -5.16 -0.53 12.87
C PRO A 31 -6.46 -1.27 13.20
N ASP A 32 -7.24 -1.53 12.18
CA ASP A 32 -8.41 -2.39 12.29
C ASP A 32 -7.97 -3.84 12.03
N ASP A 33 -8.07 -4.68 13.04
CA ASP A 33 -7.60 -6.07 12.98
C ASP A 33 -8.21 -6.88 11.82
N ARG A 34 -9.39 -6.47 11.34
CA ARG A 34 -10.04 -7.10 10.19
C ARG A 34 -9.29 -6.85 8.87
N TYR A 35 -8.49 -5.80 8.81
CA TYR A 35 -7.82 -5.31 7.61
C TYR A 35 -6.31 -5.15 7.80
N LEU A 36 -5.80 -5.59 8.95
CA LEU A 36 -4.39 -5.61 9.27
C LEU A 36 -3.72 -6.81 8.58
N TYR A 37 -2.70 -6.54 7.78
CA TYR A 37 -1.77 -7.57 7.35
C TYR A 37 -0.72 -7.78 8.42
N GLN A 38 -0.57 -9.01 8.88
CA GLN A 38 0.56 -9.45 9.70
C GLN A 38 1.25 -10.61 9.00
N ARG A 39 2.54 -10.46 8.78
CA ARG A 39 3.34 -11.51 8.16
C ARG A 39 3.38 -12.76 9.06
N ARG A 40 2.93 -13.86 8.49
CA ARG A 40 3.20 -15.20 9.03
C ARG A 40 4.34 -15.79 8.21
N GLU A 41 5.27 -16.50 8.84
CA GLU A 41 6.51 -17.00 8.21
C GLU A 41 6.30 -17.77 6.90
N SER A 42 5.12 -18.39 6.72
CA SER A 42 4.77 -19.18 5.55
C SER A 42 3.95 -18.46 4.46
N GLN A 43 3.57 -17.19 4.66
CA GLN A 43 2.63 -16.51 3.76
C GLN A 43 3.06 -15.08 3.46
N VAL A 44 3.86 -14.92 2.41
CA VAL A 44 4.11 -13.60 1.82
C VAL A 44 3.12 -13.43 0.67
N PRO A 45 2.30 -12.36 0.65
CA PRO A 45 1.38 -12.15 -0.45
C PRO A 45 2.13 -11.89 -1.75
N ALA A 46 1.56 -12.33 -2.86
CA ALA A 46 2.14 -12.12 -4.18
C ALA A 46 2.25 -10.62 -4.52
N ARG A 47 1.30 -9.83 -4.06
CA ARG A 47 1.27 -8.37 -4.19
C ARG A 47 0.91 -7.74 -2.86
N MET A 48 1.42 -6.53 -2.60
CA MET A 48 1.03 -5.72 -1.44
C MET A 48 0.67 -4.32 -1.90
N ILE A 49 -0.57 -4.18 -2.33
CA ILE A 49 -1.17 -2.94 -2.78
C ILE A 49 -2.17 -2.48 -1.72
N ARG A 50 -2.14 -1.21 -1.39
CA ARG A 50 -3.13 -0.52 -0.57
C ARG A 50 -3.59 0.70 -1.32
N ALA A 51 -4.87 0.81 -1.58
CA ALA A 51 -5.38 1.88 -2.42
C ALA A 51 -6.73 2.40 -1.93
N TYR A 52 -6.99 3.65 -2.23
CA TYR A 52 -8.25 4.33 -1.95
C TYR A 52 -8.87 4.81 -3.26
N GLN A 53 -10.12 4.47 -3.51
CA GLN A 53 -10.86 5.01 -4.62
C GLN A 53 -11.43 6.38 -4.24
N VAL A 54 -10.98 7.41 -4.91
CA VAL A 54 -11.42 8.79 -4.66
C VAL A 54 -12.89 8.95 -5.05
N LYS A 55 -13.57 9.82 -4.32
CA LYS A 55 -14.91 10.27 -4.66
C LYS A 55 -14.81 11.64 -5.33
N LEU A 56 -15.22 11.74 -6.59
CA LEU A 56 -15.26 12.98 -7.37
C LEU A 56 -16.69 13.30 -7.72
N ASP A 57 -17.17 14.49 -7.35
CA ASP A 57 -18.54 14.97 -7.62
C ASP A 57 -19.63 13.95 -7.20
N GLY A 58 -19.36 13.21 -6.13
CA GLY A 58 -20.28 12.18 -5.63
C GLY A 58 -20.05 10.78 -6.22
N GLU A 59 -19.32 10.66 -7.32
CA GLU A 59 -19.09 9.42 -8.06
C GLU A 59 -17.71 8.81 -7.79
N PRO A 60 -17.55 7.48 -7.99
CA PRO A 60 -16.25 6.83 -7.92
C PRO A 60 -15.28 7.38 -8.97
N GLY A 61 -14.13 7.85 -8.51
CA GLY A 61 -13.03 8.36 -9.34
C GLY A 61 -11.84 7.38 -9.39
N PRO A 62 -10.65 7.89 -9.75
CA PRO A 62 -9.42 7.09 -9.82
C PRO A 62 -9.00 6.56 -8.45
N TRP A 63 -8.03 5.66 -8.47
CA TRP A 63 -7.44 5.07 -7.28
C TRP A 63 -6.13 5.78 -6.91
N LEU A 64 -6.00 6.21 -5.66
CA LEU A 64 -4.71 6.56 -5.08
C LEU A 64 -4.11 5.28 -4.51
N GLY A 65 -3.05 4.78 -5.12
CA GLY A 65 -2.42 3.51 -4.76
C GLY A 65 -1.06 3.67 -4.12
N GLY A 66 -0.77 2.85 -3.10
CA GLY A 66 0.54 2.62 -2.52
C GLY A 66 0.94 1.16 -2.73
N LEU A 67 1.99 0.93 -3.50
CA LEU A 67 2.47 -0.37 -3.94
C LEU A 67 3.80 -0.69 -3.25
N THR A 68 3.82 -1.71 -2.40
CA THR A 68 5.06 -2.25 -1.83
C THR A 68 5.69 -3.19 -2.85
N LEU A 69 6.91 -2.89 -3.29
CA LEU A 69 7.55 -3.63 -4.39
C LEU A 69 8.17 -4.96 -3.94
N ASP A 70 8.54 -5.05 -2.66
CA ASP A 70 8.99 -6.31 -2.04
C ASP A 70 8.15 -6.64 -0.80
N PRO A 71 7.05 -7.38 -0.95
CA PRO A 71 6.22 -7.79 0.20
C PRO A 71 6.98 -8.59 1.26
N ALA A 72 8.06 -9.29 0.89
CA ALA A 72 8.87 -10.05 1.83
C ALA A 72 9.61 -9.16 2.85
N ALA A 73 9.80 -7.89 2.55
CA ALA A 73 10.41 -6.92 3.46
C ALA A 73 9.45 -6.43 4.56
N VAL A 74 8.13 -6.57 4.36
CA VAL A 74 7.11 -6.01 5.25
C VAL A 74 6.70 -7.01 6.31
N SER A 75 6.65 -6.58 7.56
CA SER A 75 6.13 -7.35 8.69
C SER A 75 4.66 -7.10 8.97
N GLU A 76 4.24 -5.84 8.88
CA GLU A 76 2.85 -5.43 9.07
C GLU A 76 2.49 -4.32 8.09
N ALA A 77 1.24 -4.30 7.64
CA ALA A 77 0.71 -3.24 6.81
C ALA A 77 -0.78 -3.03 7.04
N TRP A 78 -1.20 -1.78 7.02
CA TRP A 78 -2.61 -1.42 7.13
C TRP A 78 -2.89 -0.05 6.48
N CYS A 79 -4.16 0.25 6.37
CA CYS A 79 -4.68 1.56 5.99
C CYS A 79 -5.59 2.10 7.07
N HIS A 80 -5.68 3.41 7.18
CA HIS A 80 -6.77 4.04 7.88
C HIS A 80 -7.15 5.37 7.24
N GLN A 81 -8.38 5.79 7.50
CA GLN A 81 -8.91 7.08 7.11
C GLN A 81 -9.36 7.82 8.35
N ARG A 82 -8.94 9.07 8.46
CA ARG A 82 -9.38 9.95 9.53
C ARG A 82 -9.34 11.42 9.08
N GLY A 83 -9.89 11.69 7.91
CA GLY A 83 -9.74 12.97 7.24
C GLY A 83 -8.43 13.09 6.44
N TYR A 84 -7.60 12.04 6.42
CA TYR A 84 -6.40 11.90 5.61
C TYR A 84 -6.14 10.42 5.31
N VAL A 85 -5.32 10.17 4.31
CA VAL A 85 -4.94 8.83 3.85
C VAL A 85 -3.61 8.42 4.45
N CYS A 86 -3.53 7.20 4.95
CA CYS A 86 -2.27 6.59 5.36
C CYS A 86 -2.08 5.22 4.73
N PHE A 87 -0.92 5.04 4.12
CA PHE A 87 -0.40 3.75 3.69
C PHE A 87 0.69 3.31 4.65
N ILE A 88 0.33 2.62 5.72
CA ILE A 88 1.29 2.20 6.74
C ILE A 88 1.89 0.86 6.34
N GLN A 89 3.22 0.77 6.42
CA GLN A 89 3.95 -0.48 6.37
C GLN A 89 5.08 -0.45 7.39
N GLU A 90 5.28 -1.56 8.05
CA GLU A 90 6.32 -1.74 9.04
C GLU A 90 7.33 -2.77 8.59
N LEU A 91 8.60 -2.44 8.76
CA LEU A 91 9.76 -3.21 8.30
C LEU A 91 10.52 -3.81 9.48
N HIS A 92 9.78 -4.33 10.46
CA HIS A 92 10.38 -4.99 11.63
C HIS A 92 11.14 -6.25 11.24
N ARG A 93 12.01 -6.73 12.12
CA ARG A 93 12.74 -8.00 12.01
C ARG A 93 13.94 -7.98 11.07
N HIS A 94 14.32 -6.84 10.53
CA HIS A 94 15.57 -6.71 9.80
C HIS A 94 16.68 -6.31 10.75
N LYS A 95 17.56 -7.26 11.06
CA LYS A 95 18.76 -6.98 11.83
C LYS A 95 19.80 -6.38 10.90
N VAL A 96 20.15 -5.12 11.11
CA VAL A 96 21.19 -4.42 10.34
C VAL A 96 22.37 -4.18 11.29
N ARG A 97 23.56 -4.67 10.94
CA ARG A 97 24.80 -4.45 11.69
C ARG A 97 25.45 -3.14 11.24
N ALA A 98 26.39 -2.66 12.04
CA ALA A 98 27.17 -1.48 11.64
C ALA A 98 27.88 -1.73 10.29
N GLY A 99 27.67 -0.82 9.32
CA GLY A 99 28.19 -0.94 7.96
C GLY A 99 27.29 -1.69 6.96
N GLU A 100 26.22 -2.33 7.42
CA GLU A 100 25.22 -2.96 6.54
C GLU A 100 24.08 -1.99 6.20
N SER A 101 23.43 -2.22 5.08
CA SER A 101 22.27 -1.47 4.63
C SER A 101 21.07 -2.39 4.43
N PHE A 102 19.88 -1.89 4.68
CA PHE A 102 18.61 -2.52 4.34
C PHE A 102 17.85 -1.57 3.40
N GLY A 103 17.32 -2.11 2.32
CA GLY A 103 16.52 -1.36 1.35
C GLY A 103 15.10 -1.91 1.25
N ALA A 104 14.15 -1.00 1.12
CA ALA A 104 12.78 -1.30 0.74
C ALA A 104 12.26 -0.15 -0.13
N ALA A 105 11.61 -0.49 -1.23
CA ALA A 105 11.04 0.49 -2.15
C ALA A 105 9.52 0.31 -2.24
N TYR A 106 8.84 1.44 -2.38
CA TYR A 106 7.43 1.43 -2.72
C TYR A 106 7.10 2.59 -3.65
N ALA A 107 6.00 2.45 -4.39
CA ALA A 107 5.52 3.46 -5.32
C ALA A 107 4.16 3.98 -4.85
N VAL A 108 3.93 5.29 -5.05
CA VAL A 108 2.62 5.92 -4.84
C VAL A 108 2.22 6.62 -6.12
N GLY A 109 0.98 6.48 -6.52
CA GLY A 109 0.48 7.11 -7.74
C GLY A 109 -1.02 7.03 -7.88
N TRP A 110 -1.52 7.68 -8.93
CA TRP A 110 -2.89 7.62 -9.37
C TRP A 110 -3.05 6.58 -10.47
N PHE A 111 -4.13 5.80 -10.40
CA PHE A 111 -4.42 4.69 -11.30
C PHE A 111 -5.89 4.70 -11.69
N ASP A 112 -6.16 4.32 -12.94
CA ASP A 112 -7.53 4.23 -13.46
C ASP A 112 -8.28 3.02 -12.88
N GLY A 113 -7.55 1.96 -12.50
CA GLY A 113 -8.13 0.75 -11.97
C GLY A 113 -7.15 -0.15 -11.22
N ILE A 114 -7.70 -1.17 -10.59
CA ILE A 114 -6.92 -2.16 -9.81
C ILE A 114 -5.93 -2.91 -10.71
N GLU A 115 -6.36 -3.31 -11.91
CA GLU A 115 -5.51 -4.03 -12.86
C GLU A 115 -4.23 -3.26 -13.22
N GLN A 116 -4.34 -1.94 -13.42
CA GLN A 116 -3.17 -1.09 -13.68
C GLN A 116 -2.19 -1.07 -12.50
N MET A 117 -2.71 -1.00 -11.26
CA MET A 117 -1.88 -1.10 -10.06
C MET A 117 -1.16 -2.45 -9.98
N GLU A 118 -1.87 -3.52 -10.28
CA GLU A 118 -1.32 -4.88 -10.27
C GLU A 118 -0.21 -5.04 -11.32
N GLN A 119 -0.43 -4.54 -12.53
CA GLN A 119 0.58 -4.57 -13.61
C GLN A 119 1.85 -3.80 -13.21
N VAL A 120 1.70 -2.62 -12.60
CA VAL A 120 2.85 -1.84 -12.12
C VAL A 120 3.56 -2.56 -10.98
N CYS A 121 2.83 -3.14 -10.03
CA CYS A 121 3.38 -3.92 -8.93
C CYS A 121 4.18 -5.12 -9.45
N ASP A 122 3.64 -5.85 -10.42
CA ASP A 122 4.31 -7.01 -11.02
C ASP A 122 5.56 -6.63 -11.80
N ARG A 123 5.52 -5.51 -12.55
CA ARG A 123 6.66 -4.99 -13.31
C ARG A 123 7.87 -4.69 -12.42
N TYR A 124 7.64 -4.16 -11.24
CA TYR A 124 8.69 -3.71 -10.32
C TYR A 124 8.89 -4.61 -9.10
N ARG A 125 8.32 -5.80 -9.14
CA ARG A 125 8.39 -6.78 -8.05
C ARG A 125 9.84 -7.06 -7.63
N GLY A 126 10.08 -7.06 -6.32
CA GLY A 126 11.37 -7.37 -5.71
C GLY A 126 12.38 -6.22 -5.73
N LYS A 127 12.03 -5.08 -6.32
CA LYS A 127 12.89 -3.90 -6.30
C LYS A 127 12.94 -3.27 -4.91
N ARG A 128 14.14 -2.88 -4.46
CA ARG A 128 14.40 -2.39 -3.11
C ARG A 128 15.10 -1.06 -3.03
N SER A 129 15.65 -0.58 -4.15
CA SER A 129 16.39 0.66 -4.23
C SER A 129 16.05 1.46 -5.47
N ILE A 130 16.42 2.72 -5.44
CA ILE A 130 16.32 3.65 -6.56
C ILE A 130 17.71 4.20 -6.84
N ARG A 131 18.17 4.09 -8.07
CA ARG A 131 19.37 4.76 -8.57
C ARG A 131 18.96 5.87 -9.52
N LEU A 132 19.57 7.03 -9.34
CA LEU A 132 19.43 8.20 -10.23
C LEU A 132 20.75 8.42 -10.93
N ASP A 133 20.71 8.58 -12.24
CA ASP A 133 21.84 8.98 -13.06
C ASP A 133 21.39 9.85 -14.24
N ASP A 134 22.30 10.15 -15.16
CA ASP A 134 22.02 11.02 -16.32
C ASP A 134 21.00 10.39 -17.29
N ASP A 135 20.82 9.07 -17.25
CA ASP A 135 19.86 8.34 -18.07
C ASP A 135 18.47 8.25 -17.38
N GLY A 136 18.35 8.68 -16.11
CA GLY A 136 17.08 8.80 -15.40
C GLY A 136 16.99 8.03 -14.10
N VAL A 137 15.76 7.54 -13.82
CA VAL A 137 15.41 6.81 -12.58
C VAL A 137 15.39 5.31 -12.85
N HIS A 138 16.16 4.57 -12.10
CA HIS A 138 16.24 3.12 -12.18
C HIS A 138 15.80 2.48 -10.86
N LEU A 139 14.85 1.54 -10.93
CA LEU A 139 14.48 0.72 -9.80
C LEU A 139 15.33 -0.57 -9.81
N GLU A 140 15.97 -0.88 -8.67
CA GLU A 140 16.91 -1.98 -8.50
C GLU A 140 16.47 -2.95 -7.39
#